data_2d84aadc593332360422a1f476dc2eb2
#
_entry.id   2d84aadc593332360422a1f476dc2eb2
#
_cell.length_a   1.000
_cell.length_b   1.000
_cell.length_c   1.000
_cell.angle_alpha   90.00
_cell.angle_beta   90.00
_cell.angle_gamma   90.00
#
_symmetry.space_group_name_H-M   'P 1'
#
loop_
_entity.id
_entity.type
_entity.pdbx_description
1 polymer ?
#
loop_
_entity_poly.entity_id
_entity_poly.type
_entity_poly.pdbx_seq_one_letter_code
_entity_poly.pdbx_strand_id
1 'polypeptide(L)'
;TMLRTDVRVGTSTPKADPSGDYAWLLFRKAEAVQAGAYAALDAKALMLTGGADSPKPPAGRGTYAWVMDRGRADVFLTYCTNAVSAQQEVPRLKIVQVPPELQVGAAYGLTLRGDAPPAARAFVAHLLSAEGQAVLQRYGFGAP
;
A
#
# COMPACT_ATOMS: atom_id res chain seq x y z
N THR A 1 0.87 16.03 8.95
CA THR A 1 1.85 16.27 7.86
C THR A 1 1.15 16.35 6.50
N MET A 2 0.37 15.37 6.08
CA MET A 2 -0.29 15.34 4.75
C MET A 2 -1.23 16.52 4.46
N LEU A 3 -1.82 17.15 5.48
CA LEU A 3 -2.70 18.32 5.34
C LEU A 3 -1.94 19.64 5.07
N ARG A 4 -0.63 19.68 5.23
CA ARG A 4 0.17 20.88 4.89
C ARG A 4 0.09 21.15 3.39
N THR A 5 -0.04 22.42 3.01
CA THR A 5 -0.19 22.83 1.60
C THR A 5 1.05 22.57 0.77
N ASP A 6 2.21 22.57 1.38
CA ASP A 6 3.51 22.33 0.75
C ASP A 6 3.88 20.87 0.59
N VAL A 7 3.04 19.92 1.08
CA VAL A 7 3.28 18.48 0.99
C VAL A 7 2.44 17.88 -0.13
N ARG A 8 3.10 17.26 -1.12
CA ARG A 8 2.46 16.52 -2.21
C ARG A 8 2.14 15.10 -1.75
N VAL A 9 0.86 14.71 -1.86
CA VAL A 9 0.37 13.39 -1.48
C VAL A 9 0.11 12.56 -2.71
N GLY A 10 0.90 11.51 -2.93
CA GLY A 10 0.72 10.53 -4.00
C GLY A 10 -0.20 9.38 -3.57
N THR A 11 -0.99 8.91 -4.51
CA THR A 11 -1.90 7.76 -4.36
C THR A 11 -1.92 6.94 -5.64
N SER A 12 -2.46 5.71 -5.54
CA SER A 12 -2.97 5.01 -6.73
C SER A 12 -4.34 5.58 -7.13
N THR A 13 -4.80 5.25 -8.34
CA THR A 13 -6.06 5.73 -8.90
C THR A 13 -7.24 4.91 -8.37
N PRO A 14 -8.19 5.51 -7.64
CA PRO A 14 -9.38 4.81 -7.16
C PRO A 14 -10.15 4.11 -8.28
N LYS A 15 -10.80 3.01 -7.97
CA LYS A 15 -11.56 2.13 -8.90
C LYS A 15 -10.71 1.42 -9.96
N ALA A 16 -9.54 1.92 -10.29
CA ALA A 16 -8.59 1.27 -11.19
C ALA A 16 -7.55 0.44 -10.43
N ASP A 17 -7.24 0.83 -9.20
CA ASP A 17 -6.31 0.14 -8.31
C ASP A 17 -6.88 0.15 -6.88
N PRO A 18 -7.10 -1.01 -6.23
CA PRO A 18 -7.58 -1.08 -4.86
C PRO A 18 -6.79 -0.27 -3.84
N SER A 19 -5.49 -0.09 -4.05
CA SER A 19 -4.67 0.78 -3.19
C SER A 19 -5.17 2.24 -3.20
N GLY A 20 -5.70 2.70 -4.32
CA GLY A 20 -6.36 4.00 -4.42
C GLY A 20 -7.64 4.06 -3.57
N ASP A 21 -8.48 3.03 -3.65
CA ASP A 21 -9.71 2.97 -2.85
C ASP A 21 -9.39 3.01 -1.35
N TYR A 22 -8.36 2.30 -0.90
CA TYR A 22 -7.91 2.34 0.50
C TYR A 22 -7.35 3.71 0.91
N ALA A 23 -6.70 4.44 0.02
CA ALA A 23 -6.26 5.81 0.31
C ALA A 23 -7.47 6.73 0.59
N TRP A 24 -8.53 6.62 -0.19
CA TRP A 24 -9.77 7.40 0.04
C TRP A 24 -10.52 6.96 1.31
N LEU A 25 -10.47 5.68 1.67
CA LEU A 25 -10.98 5.23 2.97
C LEU A 25 -10.18 5.85 4.14
N LEU A 26 -8.86 5.97 4.02
CA LEU A 26 -8.03 6.67 5.00
C LEU A 26 -8.42 8.15 5.08
N PHE A 27 -8.68 8.82 3.95
CA PHE A 27 -9.12 10.21 3.94
C PHE A 27 -10.46 10.38 4.70
N ARG A 28 -11.39 9.44 4.54
CA ARG A 28 -12.67 9.43 5.31
C ARG A 28 -12.43 9.27 6.81
N LYS A 29 -11.51 8.41 7.22
CA LYS A 29 -11.12 8.27 8.63
C LYS A 29 -10.45 9.54 9.15
N ALA A 30 -9.62 10.19 8.34
CA ALA A 30 -8.98 11.45 8.71
C ALA A 30 -10.01 12.58 8.98
N GLU A 31 -11.15 12.60 8.26
CA GLU A 31 -12.25 13.54 8.51
C GLU A 31 -12.82 13.39 9.92
N ALA A 32 -12.91 12.16 10.44
CA ALA A 32 -13.38 11.92 11.80
C ALA A 32 -12.40 12.42 12.88
N VAL A 33 -11.12 12.52 12.55
CA VAL A 33 -10.07 13.03 13.45
C VAL A 33 -9.93 14.55 13.34
N GLN A 34 -10.05 15.07 12.13
CA GLN A 34 -9.92 16.50 11.85
C GLN A 34 -10.91 16.91 10.77
N ALA A 35 -11.89 17.71 11.12
CA ALA A 35 -12.88 18.24 10.19
C ALA A 35 -12.21 18.98 9.01
N GLY A 36 -12.70 18.73 7.79
CA GLY A 36 -12.16 19.28 6.54
C GLY A 36 -10.97 18.48 5.97
N ALA A 37 -10.49 17.46 6.69
CA ALA A 37 -9.34 16.66 6.22
C ALA A 37 -9.65 15.89 4.93
N TYR A 38 -10.85 15.34 4.78
CA TYR A 38 -11.26 14.64 3.58
C TYR A 38 -11.18 15.55 2.34
N ALA A 39 -11.85 16.69 2.40
CA ALA A 39 -11.89 17.64 1.28
C ALA A 39 -10.48 18.14 0.90
N ALA A 40 -9.65 18.45 1.91
CA ALA A 40 -8.29 18.90 1.69
C ALA A 40 -7.38 17.82 1.05
N LEU A 41 -7.52 16.57 1.46
CA LEU A 41 -6.74 15.44 0.92
C LEU A 41 -7.23 15.03 -0.47
N ASP A 42 -8.55 14.98 -0.67
CA ASP A 42 -9.17 14.67 -1.96
C ASP A 42 -8.74 15.67 -3.05
N ALA A 43 -8.80 16.98 -2.73
CA ALA A 43 -8.45 18.05 -3.66
C ALA A 43 -6.96 18.06 -4.07
N LYS A 44 -6.06 17.56 -3.22
CA LYS A 44 -4.60 17.59 -3.46
C LYS A 44 -3.98 16.27 -3.86
N ALA A 45 -4.71 15.15 -3.74
CA ALA A 45 -4.18 13.82 -4.03
C ALA A 45 -3.74 13.70 -5.49
N LEU A 46 -2.50 13.26 -5.69
CA LEU A 46 -1.92 13.01 -6.98
C LEU A 46 -2.05 11.52 -7.31
N MET A 47 -2.94 11.17 -8.23
CA MET A 47 -3.14 9.80 -8.71
C MET A 47 -2.00 9.39 -9.67
N LEU A 48 -0.89 8.90 -9.12
CA LEU A 48 0.35 8.69 -9.85
C LEU A 48 0.53 7.27 -10.39
N THR A 49 -0.27 6.32 -9.91
CA THR A 49 -0.14 4.90 -10.28
C THR A 49 -1.51 4.24 -10.46
N GLY A 50 -1.55 3.07 -11.09
CA GLY A 50 -2.74 2.22 -11.18
C GLY A 50 -3.80 2.65 -12.19
N GLY A 51 -3.75 3.85 -12.73
CA GLY A 51 -4.65 4.32 -13.79
C GLY A 51 -4.19 3.90 -15.18
N ALA A 52 -5.10 3.93 -16.15
CA ALA A 52 -4.80 3.60 -17.55
C ALA A 52 -3.67 4.47 -18.14
N ASP A 53 -3.67 5.75 -17.79
CA ASP A 53 -2.69 6.73 -18.26
C ASP A 53 -1.53 6.95 -17.26
N SER A 54 -1.45 6.14 -16.20
CA SER A 54 -0.37 6.27 -15.24
C SER A 54 0.98 5.94 -15.89
N PRO A 55 2.02 6.75 -15.66
CA PRO A 55 3.34 6.50 -16.21
C PRO A 55 3.89 5.16 -15.73
N LYS A 56 4.44 4.38 -16.65
CA LYS A 56 5.08 3.09 -16.33
C LYS A 56 6.56 3.30 -16.03
N PRO A 57 7.11 2.62 -15.01
CA PRO A 57 8.54 2.65 -14.76
C PRO A 57 9.31 1.97 -15.90
N PRO A 58 10.59 2.29 -16.07
CA PRO A 58 11.48 1.50 -16.93
C PRO A 58 11.54 0.03 -16.48
N ALA A 59 11.93 -0.85 -17.39
CA ALA A 59 12.11 -2.28 -17.07
C ALA A 59 13.03 -2.46 -15.85
N GLY A 60 12.65 -3.35 -14.96
CA GLY A 60 13.41 -3.66 -13.75
C GLY A 60 13.24 -2.68 -12.57
N ARG A 61 12.44 -1.61 -12.73
CA ARG A 61 12.13 -0.67 -11.65
C ARG A 61 10.74 -0.92 -11.07
N GLY A 62 10.63 -0.90 -9.75
CA GLY A 62 9.35 -0.90 -9.05
C GLY A 62 8.61 0.42 -9.22
N THR A 63 7.29 0.35 -9.43
CA THR A 63 6.47 1.55 -9.73
C THR A 63 6.55 2.59 -8.62
N TYR A 64 6.36 2.19 -7.37
CA TYR A 64 6.37 3.11 -6.22
C TYR A 64 7.77 3.66 -5.94
N ALA A 65 8.79 2.81 -6.02
CA ALA A 65 10.19 3.22 -5.90
C ALA A 65 10.54 4.27 -6.95
N TRP A 66 10.19 4.02 -8.20
CA TRP A 66 10.46 4.93 -9.31
C TRP A 66 9.74 6.28 -9.18
N VAL A 67 8.47 6.27 -8.80
CA VAL A 67 7.68 7.50 -8.60
C VAL A 67 8.28 8.37 -7.48
N MET A 68 8.61 7.74 -6.34
CA MET A 68 9.18 8.44 -5.19
C MET A 68 10.62 8.89 -5.43
N ASP A 69 11.42 8.07 -6.11
CA ASP A 69 12.81 8.40 -6.47
C ASP A 69 12.90 9.64 -7.36
N ARG A 70 11.92 9.84 -8.23
CA ARG A 70 11.80 11.02 -9.09
C ARG A 70 11.17 12.24 -8.39
N GLY A 71 10.89 12.16 -7.11
CA GLY A 71 10.31 13.26 -6.34
C GLY A 71 8.92 13.69 -6.84
N ARG A 72 8.10 12.76 -7.35
CA ARG A 72 6.75 13.06 -7.83
C ARG A 72 5.76 13.32 -6.69
N ALA A 73 6.04 12.78 -5.51
CA ALA A 73 5.32 13.03 -4.27
C ALA A 73 6.30 13.10 -3.09
N ASP A 74 5.88 13.72 -2.00
CA ASP A 74 6.63 13.79 -0.75
C ASP A 74 6.20 12.68 0.21
N VAL A 75 4.92 12.28 0.12
CA VAL A 75 4.31 11.14 0.82
C VAL A 75 3.51 10.34 -0.19
N PHE A 76 3.58 9.02 -0.12
CA PHE A 76 2.78 8.13 -0.95
C PHE A 76 2.02 7.13 -0.07
N LEU A 77 0.70 7.04 -0.26
CA LEU A 77 -0.15 6.06 0.42
C LEU A 77 -0.24 4.79 -0.42
N THR A 78 0.21 3.68 0.15
CA THR A 78 0.20 2.38 -0.52
C THR A 78 0.17 1.24 0.51
N TYR A 79 0.12 0.00 0.05
CA TYR A 79 0.26 -1.18 0.91
C TYR A 79 1.65 -1.24 1.56
N CYS A 80 1.73 -1.78 2.77
CA CYS A 80 3.01 -1.99 3.46
C CYS A 80 3.97 -2.85 2.62
N THR A 81 3.46 -3.84 1.90
CA THR A 81 4.26 -4.69 0.99
C THR A 81 4.93 -3.88 -0.11
N ASN A 82 4.23 -2.94 -0.72
CA ASN A 82 4.79 -2.05 -1.73
C ASN A 82 5.80 -1.07 -1.12
N ALA A 83 5.53 -0.58 0.10
CA ALA A 83 6.45 0.32 0.81
C ALA A 83 7.77 -0.37 1.14
N VAL A 84 7.72 -1.63 1.61
CA VAL A 84 8.90 -2.45 1.88
C VAL A 84 9.71 -2.68 0.60
N SER A 85 9.06 -3.08 -0.50
CA SER A 85 9.72 -3.27 -1.79
C SER A 85 10.35 -1.97 -2.31
N ALA A 86 9.64 -0.84 -2.20
CA ALA A 86 10.16 0.46 -2.63
C ALA A 86 11.37 0.90 -1.80
N GLN A 87 11.36 0.66 -0.49
CA GLN A 87 12.50 0.98 0.38
C GLN A 87 13.71 0.09 0.10
N GLN A 88 13.52 -1.19 -0.22
CA GLN A 88 14.60 -2.08 -0.62
C GLN A 88 15.30 -1.59 -1.90
N GLU A 89 14.53 -1.08 -2.88
CA GLU A 89 15.06 -0.52 -4.12
C GLU A 89 15.69 0.87 -3.92
N VAL A 90 15.08 1.71 -3.06
CA VAL A 90 15.50 3.08 -2.79
C VAL A 90 15.63 3.29 -1.27
N PRO A 91 16.79 2.95 -0.67
CA PRO A 91 16.98 2.90 0.79
C PRO A 91 16.77 4.23 1.54
N ARG A 92 16.80 5.37 0.84
CA ARG A 92 16.52 6.68 1.46
C ARG A 92 15.03 6.90 1.75
N LEU A 93 14.14 6.11 1.18
CA LEU A 93 12.71 6.16 1.49
C LEU A 93 12.46 5.70 2.93
N LYS A 94 11.52 6.35 3.60
CA LYS A 94 11.12 6.01 4.96
C LYS A 94 9.69 5.49 4.97
N ILE A 95 9.50 4.35 5.61
CA ILE A 95 8.16 3.82 5.88
C ILE A 95 7.66 4.48 7.17
N VAL A 96 6.51 5.13 7.08
CA VAL A 96 5.82 5.73 8.22
C VAL A 96 4.56 4.94 8.49
N GLN A 97 4.45 4.40 9.68
CA GLN A 97 3.24 3.68 10.10
C GLN A 97 2.09 4.66 10.27
N VAL A 98 0.96 4.30 9.69
CA VAL A 98 -0.28 5.06 9.86
C VAL A 98 -0.81 4.84 11.30
N PRO A 99 -1.20 5.90 12.03
CA PRO A 99 -1.79 5.74 13.36
C PRO A 99 -2.99 4.78 13.35
N PRO A 100 -3.21 4.00 14.42
CA PRO A 100 -4.23 2.94 14.44
C PRO A 100 -5.63 3.42 14.04
N GLU A 101 -6.01 4.62 14.46
CA GLU A 101 -7.31 5.24 14.18
C GLU A 101 -7.51 5.55 12.67
N LEU A 102 -6.43 5.70 11.92
CA LEU A 102 -6.44 5.98 10.48
C LEU A 102 -6.14 4.74 9.63
N GLN A 103 -5.71 3.64 10.24
CA GLN A 103 -5.35 2.43 9.50
C GLN A 103 -6.54 1.88 8.72
N VAL A 104 -6.25 1.53 7.47
CA VAL A 104 -7.15 0.80 6.58
C VAL A 104 -6.42 -0.47 6.18
N GLY A 105 -6.89 -1.60 6.68
CA GLY A 105 -6.28 -2.90 6.42
C GLY A 105 -6.88 -3.57 5.19
N ALA A 106 -6.04 -4.17 4.36
CA ALA A 106 -6.45 -5.14 3.35
C ALA A 106 -6.34 -6.54 3.95
N ALA A 107 -7.48 -7.22 4.12
CA ALA A 107 -7.48 -8.61 4.52
C ALA A 107 -7.15 -9.50 3.31
N TYR A 108 -6.11 -10.32 3.46
CA TYR A 108 -5.75 -11.33 2.46
C TYR A 108 -6.23 -12.69 2.93
N GLY A 109 -6.84 -13.44 2.02
CA GLY A 109 -7.31 -14.79 2.28
C GLY A 109 -6.88 -15.74 1.18
N LEU A 110 -6.92 -17.02 1.48
CA LEU A 110 -6.74 -18.09 0.52
C LEU A 110 -7.85 -19.13 0.69
N THR A 111 -8.15 -19.84 -0.37
CA THR A 111 -9.03 -21.01 -0.32
C THR A 111 -8.34 -22.21 -0.96
N LEU A 112 -8.69 -23.41 -0.47
CA LEU A 112 -8.31 -24.68 -1.09
C LEU A 112 -9.54 -25.36 -1.64
N ARG A 113 -9.44 -25.91 -2.84
CA ARG A 113 -10.47 -26.82 -3.36
C ARG A 113 -10.57 -28.07 -2.47
N GLY A 114 -11.74 -28.65 -2.34
CA GLY A 114 -11.96 -29.87 -1.55
C GLY A 114 -11.12 -31.06 -2.01
N ASP A 115 -10.84 -31.14 -3.31
CA ASP A 115 -10.02 -32.16 -3.98
C ASP A 115 -8.54 -31.73 -4.18
N ALA A 116 -8.07 -30.70 -3.47
CA ALA A 116 -6.70 -30.22 -3.59
C ALA A 116 -5.68 -31.32 -3.28
N PRO A 117 -4.60 -31.43 -4.07
CA PRO A 117 -3.57 -32.45 -3.87
C PRO A 117 -2.82 -32.23 -2.54
N PRO A 118 -2.17 -33.28 -1.97
CA PRO A 118 -1.45 -33.17 -0.70
C PRO A 118 -0.39 -32.05 -0.69
N ALA A 119 0.30 -31.82 -1.80
CA ALA A 119 1.29 -30.76 -1.93
C ALA A 119 0.69 -29.35 -1.73
N ALA A 120 -0.50 -29.09 -2.28
CA ALA A 120 -1.19 -27.81 -2.07
C ALA A 120 -1.63 -27.62 -0.60
N ARG A 121 -2.10 -28.69 0.05
CA ARG A 121 -2.43 -28.67 1.49
C ARG A 121 -1.20 -28.40 2.34
N ALA A 122 -0.07 -29.05 2.04
CA ALA A 122 1.19 -28.85 2.73
C ALA A 122 1.71 -27.41 2.55
N PHE A 123 1.59 -26.84 1.36
CA PHE A 123 1.97 -25.45 1.11
C PHE A 123 1.14 -24.45 1.92
N VAL A 124 -0.18 -24.64 1.99
CA VAL A 124 -1.04 -23.78 2.81
C VAL A 124 -0.67 -23.93 4.30
N ALA A 125 -0.44 -25.15 4.78
CA ALA A 125 0.00 -25.36 6.15
C ALA A 125 1.33 -24.66 6.44
N HIS A 126 2.28 -24.68 5.48
CA HIS A 126 3.53 -23.92 5.59
C HIS A 126 3.29 -22.40 5.62
N LEU A 127 2.43 -21.86 4.75
CA LEU A 127 2.08 -20.43 4.77
C LEU A 127 1.53 -19.99 6.13
N LEU A 128 0.72 -20.82 6.77
CA LEU A 128 0.12 -20.53 8.07
C LEU A 128 1.03 -20.87 9.26
N SER A 129 2.18 -21.51 9.03
CA SER A 129 3.15 -21.80 10.08
C SER A 129 3.90 -20.54 10.54
N ALA A 130 4.51 -20.60 11.73
CA ALA A 130 5.35 -19.50 12.24
C ALA A 130 6.48 -19.11 11.27
N GLU A 131 7.07 -20.09 10.58
CA GLU A 131 8.11 -19.87 9.57
C GLU A 131 7.56 -19.12 8.35
N GLY A 132 6.44 -19.58 7.79
CA GLY A 132 5.77 -18.92 6.67
C GLY A 132 5.34 -17.50 7.01
N GLN A 133 4.77 -17.30 8.21
CA GLN A 133 4.37 -15.98 8.69
C GLN A 133 5.57 -15.05 8.88
N ALA A 134 6.70 -15.53 9.39
CA ALA A 134 7.92 -14.75 9.50
C ALA A 134 8.47 -14.32 8.11
N VAL A 135 8.30 -15.15 7.09
CA VAL A 135 8.63 -14.74 5.70
C VAL A 135 7.71 -13.63 5.24
N LEU A 136 6.38 -13.79 5.38
CA LEU A 136 5.41 -12.79 4.96
C LEU A 136 5.63 -11.44 5.64
N GLN A 137 5.91 -11.43 6.95
CA GLN A 137 6.19 -10.19 7.71
C GLN A 137 7.41 -9.44 7.16
N ARG A 138 8.47 -10.13 6.73
CA ARG A 138 9.63 -9.48 6.09
C ARG A 138 9.27 -8.74 4.80
N TYR A 139 8.22 -9.15 4.12
CA TYR A 139 7.69 -8.50 2.93
C TYR A 139 6.59 -7.48 3.23
N GLY A 140 6.32 -7.17 4.50
CA GLY A 140 5.39 -6.13 4.91
C GLY A 140 3.95 -6.59 5.10
N PHE A 141 3.68 -7.90 5.13
CA PHE A 141 2.37 -8.40 5.55
C PHE A 141 2.24 -8.30 7.08
N GLY A 142 1.03 -7.96 7.55
CA GLY A 142 0.70 -8.04 8.97
C GLY A 142 0.57 -9.50 9.45
N ALA A 143 0.55 -9.69 10.77
CA ALA A 143 0.14 -10.96 11.35
C ALA A 143 -1.35 -11.24 11.06
N PRO A 144 -1.77 -12.52 10.96
CA PRO A 144 -3.16 -12.90 10.79
C PRO A 144 -4.02 -12.52 12.00
#